data_dd1490eb92fae2d81617ce82b249f2ca
#
_entry.id   dd1490eb92fae2d81617ce82b249f2ca
#
_cell.length_a   1.000
_cell.length_b   1.000
_cell.length_c   1.000
_cell.angle_alpha   90.00
_cell.angle_beta   90.00
_cell.angle_gamma   90.00
#
_symmetry.space_group_name_H-M   'P 1'
#
loop_
_entity.id
_entity.type
_entity.pdbx_description
1 polymer ?
#
loop_
_entity_poly.entity_id
_entity_poly.type
_entity_poly.pdbx_seq_one_letter_code
_entity_poly.pdbx_strand_id
1 'polypeptide(L)'
;MYKRQLLDIGSATVEEIKTLCGVGDGVLKNMEKCGVLRFFKKEKYRNPYADLPASTKAAEIELSAEQTKAYHTLSAMLDGDGGSALLYGVTGSGKTQVYMRLIDRALQQGKDTIVLVPEIGLTPQVLGLFHQRYGRQVAVLHSGLSIGERNDEYRRADRGEAKIVLGTRSAVFAPLHALGLIIMDEEQELTYKSERTPRYPVSYTHLTLPT
;
A
#
# COMPACT_ATOMS: atom_id res chain seq x y z
N MET A 1 -36.39 -17.11 20.72
CA MET A 1 -35.09 -17.69 21.03
C MET A 1 -33.97 -16.92 20.30
N TYR A 2 -34.03 -16.69 19.00
CA TYR A 2 -32.96 -16.03 18.19
C TYR A 2 -32.67 -14.55 18.51
N LYS A 3 -33.66 -13.80 19.02
CA LYS A 3 -33.53 -12.37 19.34
C LYS A 3 -32.48 -12.07 20.44
N ARG A 4 -32.33 -12.98 21.41
CA ARG A 4 -31.34 -12.84 22.49
C ARG A 4 -29.91 -13.07 22.01
N GLN A 5 -29.69 -14.07 21.14
CA GLN A 5 -28.37 -14.39 20.59
C GLN A 5 -27.82 -13.27 19.68
N LEU A 6 -28.73 -12.59 18.93
CA LEU A 6 -28.34 -11.46 18.08
C LEU A 6 -28.01 -10.18 18.87
N LEU A 7 -28.63 -9.99 20.05
CA LEU A 7 -28.35 -8.85 20.91
C LEU A 7 -26.96 -8.90 21.55
N ASP A 8 -26.48 -10.11 21.85
CA ASP A 8 -25.17 -10.32 22.48
C ASP A 8 -24.00 -10.16 21.47
N ILE A 9 -24.26 -10.36 20.17
CA ILE A 9 -23.22 -10.32 19.10
C ILE A 9 -23.04 -8.92 18.51
N GLY A 10 -24.02 -8.03 18.65
CA GLY A 10 -24.01 -6.65 18.15
C GLY A 10 -24.01 -6.54 16.61
N SER A 11 -23.08 -7.16 15.90
CA SER A 11 -23.07 -7.24 14.44
C SER A 11 -22.41 -8.53 13.96
N ALA A 12 -23.01 -9.21 13.00
CA ALA A 12 -22.49 -10.44 12.39
C ALA A 12 -22.78 -10.46 10.89
N THR A 13 -22.03 -11.26 10.15
CA THR A 13 -22.30 -11.45 8.72
C THR A 13 -23.56 -12.28 8.51
N VAL A 14 -24.20 -12.13 7.35
CA VAL A 14 -25.39 -12.90 6.99
C VAL A 14 -25.11 -14.42 7.06
N GLU A 15 -23.93 -14.84 6.64
CA GLU A 15 -23.51 -16.25 6.65
C GLU A 15 -23.34 -16.79 8.09
N GLU A 16 -22.72 -16.02 8.97
CA GLU A 16 -22.59 -16.36 10.39
C GLU A 16 -23.96 -16.51 11.06
N ILE A 17 -24.88 -15.59 10.80
CA ILE A 17 -26.23 -15.66 11.34
C ILE A 17 -26.98 -16.88 10.79
N LYS A 18 -26.87 -17.19 9.49
CA LYS A 18 -27.48 -18.38 8.90
C LYS A 18 -26.96 -19.65 9.55
N THR A 19 -25.65 -19.74 9.76
CA THR A 19 -25.00 -20.92 10.34
C THR A 19 -25.36 -21.08 11.83
N LEU A 20 -25.30 -20.01 12.60
CA LEU A 20 -25.55 -20.04 14.05
C LEU A 20 -27.03 -20.22 14.39
N CYS A 21 -27.92 -19.61 13.62
CA CYS A 21 -29.36 -19.62 13.90
C CYS A 21 -30.14 -20.61 13.04
N GLY A 22 -29.55 -21.23 12.02
CA GLY A 22 -30.23 -22.15 11.12
C GLY A 22 -31.35 -21.49 10.29
N VAL A 23 -31.27 -20.19 10.02
CA VAL A 23 -32.30 -19.41 9.34
C VAL A 23 -31.96 -19.10 7.89
N GLY A 24 -32.97 -19.13 7.02
CA GLY A 24 -32.82 -18.79 5.61
C GLY A 24 -33.00 -17.29 5.34
N ASP A 25 -32.67 -16.87 4.10
CA ASP A 25 -32.74 -15.47 3.65
C ASP A 25 -34.15 -14.86 3.82
N GLY A 26 -35.19 -15.65 3.63
CA GLY A 26 -36.59 -15.20 3.78
C GLY A 26 -36.90 -14.75 5.20
N VAL A 27 -36.40 -15.49 6.21
CA VAL A 27 -36.59 -15.15 7.62
C VAL A 27 -35.82 -13.87 7.96
N LEU A 28 -34.57 -13.74 7.50
CA LEU A 28 -33.76 -12.53 7.74
C LEU A 28 -34.39 -11.28 7.14
N LYS A 29 -34.90 -11.36 5.90
CA LYS A 29 -35.63 -10.24 5.26
C LYS A 29 -36.91 -9.88 6.01
N ASN A 30 -37.62 -10.86 6.56
CA ASN A 30 -38.82 -10.61 7.37
C ASN A 30 -38.45 -9.95 8.70
N MET A 31 -37.35 -10.38 9.35
CA MET A 31 -36.86 -9.74 10.57
C MET A 31 -36.42 -8.29 10.35
N GLU A 32 -35.88 -7.97 9.18
CA GLU A 32 -35.58 -6.58 8.79
C GLU A 32 -36.86 -5.75 8.65
N LYS A 33 -37.88 -6.28 7.97
CA LYS A 33 -39.21 -5.61 7.84
C LYS A 33 -39.87 -5.36 9.19
N CYS A 34 -39.68 -6.28 10.15
CA CYS A 34 -40.19 -6.16 11.51
C CYS A 34 -39.32 -5.28 12.42
N GLY A 35 -38.24 -4.66 11.91
CA GLY A 35 -37.35 -3.80 12.68
C GLY A 35 -36.49 -4.53 13.74
N VAL A 36 -36.38 -5.86 13.64
CA VAL A 36 -35.59 -6.68 14.59
C VAL A 36 -34.11 -6.65 14.26
N LEU A 37 -33.76 -6.50 12.98
CA LEU A 37 -32.38 -6.35 12.50
C LEU A 37 -32.35 -5.33 11.35
N ARG A 38 -31.15 -4.88 11.03
CA ARG A 38 -30.89 -3.98 9.91
C ARG A 38 -29.72 -4.50 9.11
N PHE A 39 -29.88 -4.67 7.80
CA PHE A 39 -28.76 -4.94 6.92
C PHE A 39 -27.98 -3.66 6.64
N PHE A 40 -26.66 -3.76 6.71
CA PHE A 40 -25.76 -2.71 6.26
C PHE A 40 -24.54 -3.33 5.57
N LYS A 41 -24.02 -2.61 4.58
CA LYS A 41 -22.76 -3.02 3.94
C LYS A 41 -21.61 -2.57 4.83
N LYS A 42 -20.88 -3.52 5.40
CA LYS A 42 -19.63 -3.24 6.09
C LYS A 42 -18.49 -3.53 5.12
N GLU A 43 -17.69 -2.52 4.84
CA GLU A 43 -16.45 -2.71 4.08
C GLU A 43 -15.53 -3.62 4.90
N LYS A 44 -15.18 -4.78 4.34
CA LYS A 44 -14.18 -5.68 4.92
C LYS A 44 -12.91 -5.49 4.12
N TYR A 45 -11.92 -4.86 4.73
CA TYR A 45 -10.60 -4.77 4.16
C TYR A 45 -9.97 -6.17 4.07
N ARG A 46 -9.62 -6.56 2.85
CA ARG A 46 -8.90 -7.81 2.59
C ARG A 46 -7.42 -7.49 2.64
N ASN A 47 -6.77 -7.86 3.74
CA ASN A 47 -5.33 -7.70 3.85
C ASN A 47 -4.64 -8.98 3.35
N PRO A 48 -4.09 -9.00 2.13
CA PRO A 48 -3.38 -10.18 1.61
C PRO A 48 -2.06 -10.46 2.36
N TYR A 49 -1.66 -9.54 3.24
CA TYR A 49 -0.41 -9.59 4.00
C TYR A 49 -0.64 -9.60 5.51
N ALA A 50 -1.84 -10.02 5.97
CA ALA A 50 -2.20 -10.06 7.39
C ALA A 50 -1.27 -10.95 8.22
N ASP A 51 -0.72 -11.98 7.59
CA ASP A 51 0.16 -12.98 8.23
C ASP A 51 1.64 -12.53 8.31
N LEU A 52 1.98 -11.37 7.72
CA LEU A 52 3.33 -10.84 7.88
C LEU A 52 3.51 -10.31 9.32
N PRO A 53 4.63 -10.67 9.97
CA PRO A 53 4.85 -10.26 11.36
C PRO A 53 4.89 -8.73 11.47
N ALA A 54 4.00 -8.18 12.30
CA ALA A 54 4.05 -6.78 12.67
C ALA A 54 5.28 -6.55 13.56
N SER A 55 6.15 -5.64 13.16
CA SER A 55 7.31 -5.29 13.99
C SER A 55 6.93 -4.35 15.12
N THR A 56 7.54 -4.55 16.26
CA THR A 56 7.36 -3.74 17.45
C THR A 56 8.20 -2.47 17.47
N LYS A 57 9.22 -2.33 16.64
CA LYS A 57 9.99 -1.10 16.42
C LYS A 57 10.81 -1.24 15.12
N ALA A 58 10.71 -0.25 14.24
CA ALA A 58 11.63 -0.16 13.11
C ALA A 58 13.06 0.01 13.63
N ALA A 59 13.93 -0.93 13.30
CA ALA A 59 15.35 -0.78 13.61
C ALA A 59 15.90 0.49 12.96
N GLU A 60 16.75 1.20 13.68
CA GLU A 60 17.44 2.36 13.12
C GLU A 60 18.34 1.89 11.98
N ILE A 61 18.21 2.54 10.82
CA ILE A 61 19.03 2.22 9.65
C ILE A 61 20.37 2.92 9.82
N GLU A 62 21.43 2.15 10.05
CA GLU A 62 22.80 2.66 10.03
C GLU A 62 23.29 2.70 8.58
N LEU A 63 23.68 3.90 8.13
CA LEU A 63 24.21 4.12 6.80
C LEU A 63 25.73 4.16 6.84
N SER A 64 26.40 3.55 5.85
CA SER A 64 27.83 3.74 5.64
C SER A 64 28.14 5.20 5.29
N ALA A 65 29.42 5.59 5.30
CA ALA A 65 29.82 6.95 4.96
C ALA A 65 29.38 7.36 3.54
N GLU A 66 29.46 6.44 2.58
CA GLU A 66 29.05 6.67 1.19
C GLU A 66 27.54 6.78 1.06
N GLN A 67 26.79 5.89 1.72
CA GLN A 67 25.32 5.94 1.78
C GLN A 67 24.84 7.21 2.48
N THR A 68 25.52 7.65 3.54
CA THR A 68 25.21 8.89 4.25
C THR A 68 25.40 10.10 3.33
N LYS A 69 26.47 10.15 2.55
CA LYS A 69 26.69 11.22 1.57
C LYS A 69 25.57 11.24 0.52
N ALA A 70 25.24 10.08 -0.05
CA ALA A 70 24.13 9.97 -1.00
C ALA A 70 22.80 10.41 -0.39
N TYR A 71 22.50 9.97 0.83
CA TYR A 71 21.30 10.37 1.56
C TYR A 71 21.24 11.89 1.76
N HIS A 72 22.32 12.55 2.19
CA HIS A 72 22.32 14.01 2.38
C HIS A 72 22.07 14.77 1.07
N THR A 73 22.66 14.33 -0.03
CA THR A 73 22.42 14.93 -1.34
C THR A 73 20.94 14.80 -1.74
N LEU A 74 20.38 13.60 -1.63
CA LEU A 74 19.00 13.32 -2.03
C LEU A 74 17.97 13.96 -1.07
N SER A 75 18.27 14.00 0.23
CA SER A 75 17.39 14.66 1.20
C SER A 75 17.35 16.18 1.00
N ALA A 76 18.46 16.81 0.63
CA ALA A 76 18.49 18.24 0.29
C ALA A 76 17.63 18.55 -0.94
N MET A 77 17.60 17.66 -1.93
CA MET A 77 16.69 17.80 -3.08
C MET A 77 15.22 17.64 -2.67
N LEU A 78 14.91 16.69 -1.80
CA LEU A 78 13.55 16.47 -1.27
C LEU A 78 13.05 17.65 -0.44
N ASP A 79 13.95 18.32 0.28
CA ASP A 79 13.65 19.48 1.13
C ASP A 79 13.53 20.79 0.34
N GLY A 80 14.12 20.85 -0.87
CA GLY A 80 14.14 21.99 -1.77
C GLY A 80 13.12 21.90 -2.90
N ASP A 81 13.52 22.35 -4.08
CA ASP A 81 12.66 22.42 -5.27
C ASP A 81 12.39 21.04 -5.92
N GLY A 82 12.90 19.97 -5.33
CA GLY A 82 12.80 18.62 -5.86
C GLY A 82 13.79 18.37 -7.00
N GLY A 83 13.48 17.39 -7.84
CA GLY A 83 14.29 17.03 -8.99
C GLY A 83 14.38 15.54 -9.21
N SER A 84 15.16 15.13 -10.20
CA SER A 84 15.43 13.73 -10.52
C SER A 84 16.87 13.40 -10.19
N ALA A 85 17.11 12.25 -9.59
CA ALA A 85 18.44 11.75 -9.26
C ALA A 85 18.58 10.26 -9.55
N LEU A 86 19.75 9.83 -9.96
CA LEU A 86 20.10 8.42 -10.12
C LEU A 86 21.00 7.99 -8.96
N LEU A 87 20.50 7.05 -8.15
CA LEU A 87 21.30 6.39 -7.12
C LEU A 87 22.00 5.17 -7.74
N TYR A 88 23.23 5.36 -8.16
CA TYR A 88 24.03 4.31 -8.76
C TYR A 88 24.75 3.46 -7.71
N GLY A 89 24.73 2.15 -7.88
CA GLY A 89 25.45 1.20 -7.00
C GLY A 89 25.18 -0.25 -7.40
N VAL A 90 26.14 -1.11 -7.12
CA VAL A 90 26.03 -2.56 -7.41
C VAL A 90 24.92 -3.20 -6.60
N THR A 91 24.48 -4.38 -7.00
CA THR A 91 23.53 -5.19 -6.23
C THR A 91 24.12 -5.49 -4.85
N GLY A 92 23.32 -5.33 -3.80
CA GLY A 92 23.78 -5.52 -2.41
C GLY A 92 24.52 -4.32 -1.80
N SER A 93 24.71 -3.20 -2.52
CA SER A 93 25.35 -1.99 -1.96
C SER A 93 24.49 -1.25 -0.91
N GLY A 94 23.31 -1.76 -0.60
CA GLY A 94 22.42 -1.16 0.40
C GLY A 94 21.62 0.04 -0.09
N LYS A 95 21.39 0.19 -1.39
CA LYS A 95 20.50 1.23 -1.96
C LYS A 95 19.16 1.29 -1.23
N THR A 96 18.60 0.13 -0.89
CA THR A 96 17.34 -0.01 -0.13
C THR A 96 17.36 0.76 1.19
N GLN A 97 18.50 0.75 1.90
CA GLN A 97 18.65 1.47 3.17
C GLN A 97 18.61 2.99 2.96
N VAL A 98 19.24 3.46 1.89
CA VAL A 98 19.23 4.91 1.54
C VAL A 98 17.83 5.36 1.21
N TYR A 99 17.11 4.67 0.33
CA TYR A 99 15.76 5.10 -0.02
C TYR A 99 14.74 4.90 1.12
N MET A 100 14.92 3.93 2.02
CA MET A 100 14.10 3.85 3.23
C MET A 100 14.27 5.07 4.14
N ARG A 101 15.50 5.57 4.30
CA ARG A 101 15.73 6.82 5.04
C ARG A 101 15.10 8.03 4.35
N LEU A 102 15.06 8.05 3.01
CA LEU A 102 14.34 9.11 2.26
C LEU A 102 12.82 9.01 2.44
N ILE A 103 12.27 7.81 2.48
CA ILE A 103 10.85 7.58 2.80
C ILE A 103 10.53 8.11 4.20
N ASP A 104 11.36 7.78 5.20
CA ASP A 104 11.20 8.30 6.57
C ASP A 104 11.16 9.83 6.58
N ARG A 105 12.05 10.47 5.80
CA ARG A 105 12.12 11.93 5.68
C ARG A 105 10.87 12.50 5.02
N ALA A 106 10.40 11.88 3.92
CA ALA A 106 9.18 12.29 3.24
C ALA A 106 7.96 12.21 4.18
N LEU A 107 7.82 11.11 4.92
CA LEU A 107 6.75 10.93 5.89
C LEU A 107 6.79 11.96 7.02
N GLN A 108 8.00 12.32 7.52
CA GLN A 108 8.18 13.37 8.52
C GLN A 108 7.71 14.75 8.01
N GLN A 109 7.79 14.99 6.70
CA GLN A 109 7.28 16.20 6.04
C GLN A 109 5.78 16.11 5.70
N GLY A 110 5.11 15.00 6.04
CA GLY A 110 3.71 14.78 5.67
C GLY A 110 3.52 14.42 4.19
N LYS A 111 4.59 14.09 3.48
CA LYS A 111 4.54 13.72 2.06
C LYS A 111 4.34 12.21 1.89
N ASP A 112 3.57 11.85 0.87
CA ASP A 112 3.33 10.47 0.49
C ASP A 112 4.43 9.99 -0.48
N THR A 113 4.62 8.67 -0.56
CA THR A 113 5.69 8.06 -1.37
C THR A 113 5.17 6.94 -2.24
N ILE A 114 5.64 6.87 -3.49
CA ILE A 114 5.50 5.70 -4.36
C ILE A 114 6.86 5.00 -4.48
N VAL A 115 6.86 3.70 -4.28
CA VAL A 115 8.03 2.83 -4.50
C VAL A 115 7.68 1.82 -5.58
N LEU A 116 8.33 1.95 -6.72
CA LEU A 116 8.15 1.05 -7.85
C LEU A 116 9.26 0.02 -7.85
N VAL A 117 8.87 -1.24 -7.93
CA VAL A 117 9.77 -2.39 -8.05
C VAL A 117 9.37 -3.23 -9.26
N PRO A 118 10.31 -3.89 -9.94
CA PRO A 118 9.96 -4.85 -10.98
C PRO A 118 9.09 -5.99 -10.40
N GLU A 119 8.29 -6.67 -11.23
CA GLU A 119 7.46 -7.78 -10.76
C GLU A 119 8.28 -8.86 -10.05
N ILE A 120 9.48 -9.17 -10.56
CA ILE A 120 10.44 -10.10 -9.94
C ILE A 120 11.04 -9.56 -8.63
N GLY A 121 11.06 -8.25 -8.44
CA GLY A 121 11.56 -7.58 -7.23
C GLY A 121 10.56 -7.51 -6.08
N LEU A 122 9.27 -7.74 -6.36
CA LEU A 122 8.22 -7.73 -5.33
C LEU A 122 8.16 -9.06 -4.57
N THR A 123 9.26 -9.38 -3.90
CA THR A 123 9.41 -10.62 -3.14
C THR A 123 8.75 -10.55 -1.76
N PRO A 124 8.42 -11.69 -1.13
CA PRO A 124 7.94 -11.71 0.26
C PRO A 124 8.89 -11.00 1.25
N GLN A 125 10.20 -11.04 0.98
CA GLN A 125 11.20 -10.37 1.81
C GLN A 125 11.07 -8.84 1.72
N VAL A 126 10.93 -8.29 0.51
CA VAL A 126 10.73 -6.85 0.31
C VAL A 126 9.42 -6.40 0.93
N LEU A 127 8.33 -7.14 0.70
CA LEU A 127 7.04 -6.89 1.34
C LEU A 127 7.15 -6.92 2.86
N GLY A 128 7.80 -7.96 3.41
CA GLY A 128 8.05 -8.10 4.85
C GLY A 128 8.82 -6.92 5.42
N LEU A 129 9.87 -6.48 4.74
CA LEU A 129 10.71 -5.36 5.15
C LEU A 129 9.90 -4.06 5.26
N PHE A 130 9.07 -3.77 4.25
CA PHE A 130 8.20 -2.58 4.26
C PHE A 130 7.10 -2.68 5.31
N HIS A 131 6.41 -3.81 5.41
CA HIS A 131 5.37 -4.00 6.43
C HIS A 131 5.95 -3.97 7.85
N GLN A 132 7.13 -4.56 8.06
CA GLN A 132 7.81 -4.52 9.33
C GLN A 132 8.11 -3.09 9.78
N ARG A 133 8.54 -2.22 8.86
CA ARG A 133 8.93 -0.85 9.19
C ARG A 133 7.76 0.11 9.27
N TYR A 134 6.84 0.04 8.33
CA TYR A 134 5.78 1.04 8.13
C TYR A 134 4.38 0.53 8.46
N GLY A 135 4.21 -0.77 8.67
CA GLY A 135 2.96 -1.37 9.07
C GLY A 135 1.81 -1.05 8.11
N ARG A 136 0.73 -0.53 8.67
CA ARG A 136 -0.48 -0.18 7.92
C ARG A 136 -0.34 1.03 7.00
N GLN A 137 0.75 1.78 7.08
CA GLN A 137 0.98 2.91 6.19
C GLN A 137 1.41 2.47 4.77
N VAL A 138 1.64 1.17 4.55
CA VAL A 138 1.98 0.60 3.23
C VAL A 138 0.74 0.03 2.58
N ALA A 139 0.45 0.47 1.36
CA ALA A 139 -0.44 -0.19 0.41
C ALA A 139 0.38 -0.91 -0.64
N VAL A 140 -0.04 -2.10 -1.07
CA VAL A 140 0.69 -2.89 -2.05
C VAL A 140 -0.14 -3.06 -3.31
N LEU A 141 0.43 -2.73 -4.48
CA LEU A 141 -0.26 -2.77 -5.77
C LEU A 141 0.54 -3.56 -6.81
N HIS A 142 0.05 -4.73 -7.18
CA HIS A 142 0.65 -5.56 -8.23
C HIS A 142 -0.39 -6.38 -9.01
N SER A 143 0.04 -7.00 -10.12
CA SER A 143 -0.81 -7.75 -11.03
C SER A 143 -1.45 -9.00 -10.41
N GLY A 144 -0.82 -9.60 -9.41
CA GLY A 144 -1.29 -10.80 -8.71
C GLY A 144 -2.44 -10.58 -7.71
N LEU A 145 -2.78 -9.32 -7.40
CA LEU A 145 -3.92 -9.03 -6.54
C LEU A 145 -5.24 -9.25 -7.27
N SER A 146 -6.22 -9.80 -6.58
CA SER A 146 -7.60 -9.83 -7.06
C SER A 146 -8.14 -8.39 -7.23
N ILE A 147 -9.20 -8.23 -8.03
CA ILE A 147 -9.83 -6.91 -8.24
C ILE A 147 -10.30 -6.30 -6.91
N GLY A 148 -10.82 -7.14 -5.99
CA GLY A 148 -11.27 -6.70 -4.69
C GLY A 148 -10.13 -6.16 -3.81
N GLU A 149 -9.04 -6.91 -3.70
CA GLU A 149 -7.85 -6.51 -2.94
C GLU A 149 -7.22 -5.24 -3.51
N ARG A 150 -7.11 -5.16 -4.84
CA ARG A 150 -6.60 -3.96 -5.50
C ARG A 150 -7.45 -2.73 -5.19
N ASN A 151 -8.78 -2.85 -5.27
CA ASN A 151 -9.68 -1.75 -4.92
C ASN A 151 -9.58 -1.36 -3.44
N ASP A 152 -9.39 -2.32 -2.55
CA ASP A 152 -9.21 -2.05 -1.13
C ASP A 152 -7.91 -1.27 -0.87
N GLU A 153 -6.80 -1.63 -1.54
CA GLU A 153 -5.52 -0.91 -1.45
C GLU A 153 -5.61 0.51 -2.05
N TYR A 154 -6.27 0.67 -3.22
CA TYR A 154 -6.53 1.99 -3.80
C TYR A 154 -7.32 2.90 -2.85
N ARG A 155 -8.38 2.37 -2.22
CA ARG A 155 -9.17 3.13 -1.24
C ARG A 155 -8.38 3.54 -0.01
N ARG A 156 -7.45 2.69 0.45
CA ARG A 156 -6.58 3.03 1.58
C ARG A 156 -5.65 4.19 1.23
N ALA A 157 -5.09 4.20 0.02
CA ALA A 157 -4.27 5.29 -0.48
C ALA A 157 -5.12 6.58 -0.61
N ASP A 158 -6.30 6.48 -1.24
CA ASP A 158 -7.23 7.61 -1.43
C ASP A 158 -7.74 8.21 -0.11
N ARG A 159 -7.95 7.41 0.92
CA ARG A 159 -8.35 7.89 2.25
C ARG A 159 -7.18 8.41 3.11
N GLY A 160 -5.96 8.35 2.60
CA GLY A 160 -4.75 8.71 3.35
C GLY A 160 -4.40 7.76 4.49
N GLU A 161 -5.00 6.56 4.52
CA GLU A 161 -4.67 5.50 5.49
C GLU A 161 -3.31 4.85 5.16
N ALA A 162 -2.95 4.81 3.87
CA ALA A 162 -1.64 4.42 3.39
C ALA A 162 -0.91 5.64 2.83
N LYS A 163 0.31 5.85 3.29
CA LYS A 163 1.20 6.95 2.92
C LYS A 163 2.30 6.50 1.97
N ILE A 164 2.51 5.19 1.88
CA ILE A 164 3.49 4.56 1.01
C ILE A 164 2.75 3.58 0.12
N VAL A 165 2.95 3.70 -1.19
CA VAL A 165 2.47 2.72 -2.15
C VAL A 165 3.66 1.98 -2.72
N LEU A 166 3.76 0.70 -2.39
CA LEU A 166 4.76 -0.23 -2.93
C LEU A 166 4.12 -1.05 -4.04
N GLY A 167 4.71 -1.09 -5.21
CA GLY A 167 4.11 -1.89 -6.26
C GLY A 167 4.87 -1.91 -7.57
N THR A 168 4.27 -2.58 -8.54
CA THR A 168 4.80 -2.65 -9.88
C THR A 168 4.38 -1.43 -10.71
N ARG A 169 4.66 -1.40 -11.99
CA ARG A 169 4.37 -0.29 -12.91
C ARG A 169 3.01 0.40 -12.68
N SER A 170 1.95 -0.36 -12.44
CA SER A 170 0.61 0.20 -12.26
C SER A 170 0.43 1.00 -10.96
N ALA A 171 1.32 0.86 -10.00
CA ALA A 171 1.27 1.61 -8.74
C ALA A 171 1.51 3.12 -8.92
N VAL A 172 2.06 3.52 -10.06
CA VAL A 172 2.22 4.94 -10.42
C VAL A 172 0.90 5.72 -10.43
N PHE A 173 -0.22 5.04 -10.65
CA PHE A 173 -1.56 5.66 -10.68
C PHE A 173 -2.27 5.63 -9.32
N ALA A 174 -1.56 5.35 -8.24
CA ALA A 174 -2.16 5.35 -6.91
C ALA A 174 -2.65 6.75 -6.51
N PRO A 175 -3.86 6.88 -5.94
CA PRO A 175 -4.47 8.16 -5.61
C PRO A 175 -3.91 8.72 -4.30
N LEU A 176 -2.65 9.12 -4.29
CA LEU A 176 -2.00 9.80 -3.18
C LEU A 176 -2.20 11.32 -3.28
N HIS A 177 -2.53 11.97 -2.17
CA HIS A 177 -2.88 13.41 -2.17
C HIS A 177 -1.68 14.33 -1.94
N ALA A 178 -0.66 13.84 -1.25
CA ALA A 178 0.52 14.62 -0.87
C ALA A 178 1.81 13.99 -1.41
N LEU A 179 1.79 13.52 -2.66
CA LEU A 179 2.93 12.85 -3.27
C LEU A 179 4.16 13.76 -3.30
N GLY A 180 5.25 13.34 -2.63
CA GLY A 180 6.49 14.09 -2.57
C GLY A 180 7.73 13.29 -2.95
N LEU A 181 7.62 11.95 -3.03
CA LEU A 181 8.76 11.10 -3.37
C LEU A 181 8.32 9.93 -4.25
N ILE A 182 9.03 9.73 -5.34
CA ILE A 182 8.88 8.53 -6.19
C ILE A 182 10.24 7.86 -6.26
N ILE A 183 10.27 6.59 -5.91
CA ILE A 183 11.45 5.72 -6.00
C ILE A 183 11.17 4.67 -7.05
N MET A 184 12.10 4.50 -7.98
CA MET A 184 12.06 3.44 -8.98
C MET A 184 13.30 2.56 -8.78
N ASP A 185 13.10 1.36 -8.25
CA ASP A 185 14.18 0.39 -8.07
C ASP A 185 14.39 -0.38 -9.37
N GLU A 186 15.65 -0.74 -9.67
CA GLU A 186 16.05 -1.41 -10.92
C GLU A 186 15.49 -0.69 -12.18
N GLU A 187 15.75 0.61 -12.29
CA GLU A 187 15.21 1.51 -13.33
C GLU A 187 15.44 1.01 -14.77
N GLN A 188 16.50 0.25 -15.00
CA GLN A 188 16.84 -0.33 -16.29
C GLN A 188 15.87 -1.43 -16.75
N GLU A 189 15.00 -1.95 -15.87
CA GLU A 189 14.08 -3.02 -16.19
C GLU A 189 13.01 -2.62 -17.21
N LEU A 190 12.91 -3.39 -18.29
CA LEU A 190 11.96 -3.12 -19.38
C LEU A 190 10.49 -3.21 -18.95
N THR A 191 10.21 -3.88 -17.82
CA THR A 191 8.86 -4.04 -17.28
C THR A 191 8.17 -2.72 -16.92
N TYR A 192 8.95 -1.65 -16.75
CA TYR A 192 8.40 -0.29 -16.54
C TYR A 192 7.84 0.36 -17.81
N LYS A 193 8.08 -0.20 -18.99
CA LYS A 193 7.46 0.25 -20.23
C LYS A 193 6.17 -0.51 -20.49
N SER A 194 5.08 0.22 -20.77
CA SER A 194 3.83 -0.41 -21.18
C SER A 194 3.88 -0.82 -22.64
N GLU A 195 3.74 -2.10 -22.96
CA GLU A 195 3.58 -2.59 -24.33
C GLU A 195 2.12 -2.57 -24.79
N ARG A 196 1.18 -2.51 -23.86
CA ARG A 196 -0.27 -2.45 -24.13
C ARG A 196 -0.71 -1.01 -24.30
N THR A 197 -1.74 -0.79 -25.12
CA THR A 197 -2.34 0.54 -25.30
C THR A 197 -3.18 0.93 -24.07
N PRO A 198 -3.03 2.15 -23.51
CA PRO A 198 -2.07 3.19 -23.89
C PRO A 198 -0.62 2.82 -23.51
N ARG A 199 0.32 3.04 -24.44
CA ARG A 199 1.75 2.84 -24.18
C ARG A 199 2.28 4.03 -23.39
N TYR A 200 2.86 3.80 -22.23
CA TYR A 200 3.51 4.84 -21.42
C TYR A 200 4.77 4.30 -20.74
N PRO A 201 5.87 5.03 -20.74
CA PRO A 201 6.97 4.80 -19.85
C PRO A 201 6.69 5.49 -18.51
N VAL A 202 6.87 4.80 -17.40
CA VAL A 202 6.57 5.31 -16.05
C VAL A 202 7.36 6.59 -15.75
N SER A 203 8.62 6.64 -16.16
CA SER A 203 9.50 7.81 -16.01
C SER A 203 8.94 9.11 -16.61
N TYR A 204 8.12 9.03 -17.67
CA TYR A 204 7.50 10.20 -18.29
C TYR A 204 6.14 10.56 -17.69
N THR A 205 5.43 9.60 -17.06
CA THR A 205 4.07 9.82 -16.59
C THR A 205 4.00 10.89 -15.50
N HIS A 206 5.01 10.99 -14.65
CA HIS A 206 5.06 12.00 -13.58
C HIS A 206 5.73 13.31 -13.97
N LEU A 207 6.57 13.30 -15.02
CA LEU A 207 7.19 14.52 -15.53
C LEU A 207 6.22 15.40 -16.35
N THR A 208 5.11 14.81 -16.83
CA THR A 208 4.17 15.47 -17.74
C THR A 208 2.77 15.68 -17.17
N LEU A 209 2.48 15.21 -15.94
CA LEU A 209 1.22 15.51 -15.30
C LEU A 209 1.23 16.98 -14.84
N PRO A 210 0.25 17.79 -15.26
CA PRO A 210 0.11 19.14 -14.71
C PRO A 210 -0.19 19.03 -13.21
N THR A 211 0.58 19.76 -12.44
CA THR A 211 0.35 20.01 -11.01
C THR A 211 -0.95 20.75 -10.77
#